data_7b09873f65108fe775830d78170ea264
#
_entry.id   7b09873f65108fe775830d78170ea264
#
_cell.length_a   1.000
_cell.length_b   1.000
_cell.length_c   1.000
_cell.angle_alpha   90.00
_cell.angle_beta   90.00
_cell.angle_gamma   90.00
#
_symmetry.space_group_name_H-M   'P 1'
#
loop_
_entity.id
_entity.type
_entity.pdbx_description
1 polymer ?
#
loop_
_entity_poly.entity_id
_entity_poly.type
_entity_poly.pdbx_seq_one_letter_code
_entity_poly.pdbx_strand_id
1 'polypeptide(L)'
;MTAKYSLLYVDPPWSYGNTISNGAAADHYSTMKLIDIKRLPVWELAAENSVLAMWYTGTHNQEAIELAEAWGFTVRTMKGFTWVKLNQNAELRINKALAEGEVTDFYDFL
;
A
#
# COMPACT_ATOMS: atom_id res chain seq x y z
N MET A 1 -9.09 -15.28 25.12
CA MET A 1 -9.83 -14.14 24.53
C MET A 1 -8.87 -13.33 23.67
N THR A 2 -9.23 -13.07 22.43
CA THR A 2 -8.40 -12.31 21.52
C THR A 2 -8.62 -10.82 21.73
N ALA A 3 -7.53 -10.03 21.80
CA ALA A 3 -7.64 -8.59 21.88
C ALA A 3 -8.26 -8.03 20.60
N LYS A 4 -9.05 -6.98 20.73
CA LYS A 4 -9.66 -6.30 19.61
C LYS A 4 -9.06 -4.91 19.46
N TYR A 5 -8.82 -4.50 18.22
CA TYR A 5 -8.14 -3.25 17.93
C TYR A 5 -9.03 -2.32 17.11
N SER A 6 -8.96 -1.05 17.42
CA SER A 6 -9.72 -0.03 16.68
C SER A 6 -9.00 0.46 15.43
N LEU A 7 -7.70 0.18 15.32
CA LEU A 7 -6.92 0.50 14.13
C LEU A 7 -6.10 -0.72 13.74
N LEU A 8 -6.25 -1.14 12.50
CA LEU A 8 -5.45 -2.19 11.90
C LEU A 8 -4.64 -1.55 10.78
N TYR A 9 -3.33 -1.57 10.94
CA TYR A 9 -2.39 -0.98 9.98
C TYR A 9 -1.63 -2.13 9.32
N VAL A 10 -1.85 -2.34 8.03
CA VAL A 10 -1.37 -3.55 7.37
C VAL A 10 -0.60 -3.25 6.10
N ASP A 11 0.36 -4.12 5.83
CA ASP A 11 1.14 -4.12 4.61
C ASP A 11 1.11 -5.55 4.05
N PRO A 12 0.10 -5.89 3.24
CA PRO A 12 -0.03 -7.27 2.76
C PRO A 12 1.14 -7.68 1.87
N PRO A 13 1.54 -8.95 1.92
CA PRO A 13 2.63 -9.46 1.09
C PRO A 13 2.14 -9.75 -0.33
N TRP A 14 1.84 -8.70 -1.07
CA TRP A 14 1.30 -8.80 -2.43
C TRP A 14 2.20 -9.62 -3.35
N SER A 15 1.57 -10.45 -4.19
CA SER A 15 2.26 -11.17 -5.24
C SER A 15 2.16 -10.34 -6.53
N TYR A 16 3.30 -10.13 -7.18
CA TYR A 16 3.37 -9.33 -8.39
C TYR A 16 3.29 -10.17 -9.66
N GLY A 17 2.78 -11.37 -9.55
CA GLY A 17 2.63 -12.26 -10.69
C GLY A 17 3.96 -12.84 -11.12
N ASN A 18 4.07 -13.15 -12.40
CA ASN A 18 5.20 -13.87 -12.95
C ASN A 18 6.12 -13.01 -13.80
N THR A 19 6.20 -11.73 -13.54
CA THR A 19 7.02 -10.85 -14.33
C THR A 19 8.49 -11.09 -14.07
N ILE A 20 9.32 -10.76 -15.04
CA ILE A 20 10.76 -10.93 -14.93
C ILE A 20 11.32 -10.09 -13.79
N SER A 21 10.73 -8.92 -13.59
CA SER A 21 11.19 -7.98 -12.58
C SER A 21 10.72 -8.33 -11.18
N ASN A 22 9.89 -9.33 -11.02
CA ASN A 22 9.33 -9.67 -9.72
C ASN A 22 10.38 -10.23 -8.75
N GLY A 23 11.54 -10.60 -9.26
CA GLY A 23 12.61 -11.09 -8.43
C GLY A 23 12.97 -10.15 -7.30
N ALA A 24 12.82 -8.84 -7.51
CA ALA A 24 13.13 -7.87 -6.47
C ALA A 24 12.32 -8.09 -5.21
N ALA A 25 10.99 -8.26 -5.34
CA ALA A 25 10.14 -8.50 -4.18
C ALA A 25 10.33 -9.91 -3.63
N ALA A 26 10.39 -10.91 -4.50
CA ALA A 26 10.54 -12.30 -4.08
C ALA A 26 11.89 -12.54 -3.38
N ASP A 27 12.92 -11.78 -3.74
CA ASP A 27 14.23 -11.92 -3.13
C ASP A 27 14.33 -11.29 -1.75
N HIS A 28 13.44 -10.34 -1.42
CA HIS A 28 13.51 -9.60 -0.17
C HIS A 28 12.52 -10.09 0.88
N TYR A 29 11.39 -10.64 0.47
CA TYR A 29 10.41 -11.18 1.41
C TYR A 29 9.45 -12.12 0.66
N SER A 30 8.81 -12.99 1.42
CA SER A 30 7.85 -13.93 0.86
C SER A 30 6.57 -13.20 0.46
N THR A 31 6.01 -13.60 -0.67
CA THR A 31 4.72 -13.08 -1.12
C THR A 31 3.65 -14.17 -0.96
N MET A 32 2.40 -13.75 -0.98
CA MET A 32 1.26 -14.65 -0.87
C MET A 32 0.27 -14.39 -2.01
N LYS A 33 -0.45 -15.44 -2.40
CA LYS A 33 -1.55 -15.28 -3.35
C LYS A 33 -2.70 -14.54 -2.66
N LEU A 34 -3.43 -13.75 -3.42
CA LEU A 34 -4.54 -12.96 -2.88
C LEU A 34 -5.55 -13.81 -2.12
N ILE A 35 -5.89 -14.99 -2.65
CA ILE A 35 -6.86 -15.85 -1.98
C ILE A 35 -6.38 -16.28 -0.59
N ASP A 36 -5.10 -16.50 -0.43
CA ASP A 36 -4.54 -16.88 0.86
C ASP A 36 -4.50 -15.70 1.83
N ILE A 37 -4.22 -14.50 1.32
CA ILE A 37 -4.27 -13.29 2.15
C ILE A 37 -5.70 -13.05 2.63
N LYS A 38 -6.69 -13.23 1.75
CA LYS A 38 -8.10 -13.08 2.12
C LYS A 38 -8.53 -14.03 3.24
N ARG A 39 -7.90 -15.19 3.33
CA ARG A 39 -8.22 -16.21 4.35
C ARG A 39 -7.61 -15.93 5.70
N LEU A 40 -6.67 -14.98 5.80
CA LEU A 40 -6.12 -14.59 7.09
C LEU A 40 -7.25 -13.98 7.93
N PRO A 41 -7.46 -14.44 9.17
CA PRO A 41 -8.62 -14.02 9.96
C PRO A 41 -8.43 -12.64 10.60
N VAL A 42 -8.19 -11.64 9.77
CA VAL A 42 -7.95 -10.28 10.24
C VAL A 42 -9.18 -9.71 10.94
N TRP A 43 -10.37 -10.12 10.50
CA TRP A 43 -11.62 -9.69 11.14
C TRP A 43 -11.69 -10.06 12.61
N GLU A 44 -11.00 -11.11 13.05
CA GLU A 44 -10.98 -11.51 14.46
C GLU A 44 -10.22 -10.52 15.33
N LEU A 45 -9.37 -9.69 14.73
CA LEU A 45 -8.60 -8.68 15.44
C LEU A 45 -9.32 -7.34 15.51
N ALA A 46 -10.34 -7.14 14.72
CA ALA A 46 -11.02 -5.86 14.59
C ALA A 46 -12.09 -5.66 15.66
N ALA A 47 -12.05 -4.52 16.32
CA ALA A 47 -13.14 -4.10 17.19
C ALA A 47 -14.38 -3.78 16.34
N GLU A 48 -15.55 -3.69 16.98
CA GLU A 48 -16.78 -3.39 16.28
C GLU A 48 -16.67 -2.09 15.46
N ASN A 49 -16.10 -1.06 16.07
CA ASN A 49 -15.80 0.19 15.36
C ASN A 49 -14.30 0.26 15.16
N SER A 50 -13.86 -0.02 13.95
CA SER A 50 -12.43 -0.08 13.64
C SER A 50 -12.15 0.47 12.27
N VAL A 51 -10.89 0.85 12.06
CA VAL A 51 -10.39 1.37 10.79
C VAL A 51 -9.28 0.46 10.30
N LEU A 52 -9.32 0.15 9.02
CA LEU A 52 -8.26 -0.57 8.33
C LEU A 52 -7.48 0.41 7.46
N ALA A 53 -6.18 0.50 7.70
CA ALA A 53 -5.26 1.27 6.85
C ALA A 53 -4.31 0.28 6.18
N MET A 54 -4.34 0.24 4.86
CA MET A 54 -3.65 -0.79 4.08
C MET A 54 -2.72 -0.15 3.06
N TRP A 55 -1.46 -0.60 3.04
CA TRP A 55 -0.54 -0.24 1.97
C TRP A 55 -0.85 -1.05 0.71
N TYR A 56 -0.82 -0.37 -0.43
CA TYR A 56 -0.93 -1.04 -1.73
C TYR A 56 -0.24 -0.20 -2.78
N THR A 57 0.10 -0.84 -3.90
CA THR A 57 0.59 -0.12 -5.08
C THR A 57 -0.55 0.00 -6.09
N GLY A 58 -0.42 0.94 -7.03
CA GLY A 58 -1.44 1.14 -8.04
C GLY A 58 -1.77 -0.11 -8.85
N THR A 59 -0.79 -1.01 -9.02
CA THR A 59 -1.02 -2.27 -9.72
C THR A 59 -1.92 -3.23 -8.97
N HIS A 60 -2.10 -3.03 -7.65
CA HIS A 60 -2.95 -3.86 -6.81
C HIS A 60 -4.18 -3.11 -6.31
N ASN A 61 -4.60 -2.08 -7.02
CA ASN A 61 -5.74 -1.27 -6.62
C ASN A 61 -7.01 -2.11 -6.44
N GLN A 62 -7.34 -2.93 -7.43
CA GLN A 62 -8.53 -3.77 -7.36
C GLN A 62 -8.40 -4.84 -6.28
N GLU A 63 -7.23 -5.44 -6.18
CA GLU A 63 -6.96 -6.47 -5.18
C GLU A 63 -7.07 -5.92 -3.76
N ALA A 64 -6.63 -4.68 -3.55
CA ALA A 64 -6.74 -4.03 -2.24
C ALA A 64 -8.20 -3.85 -1.84
N ILE A 65 -9.05 -3.43 -2.78
CA ILE A 65 -10.47 -3.29 -2.53
C ILE A 65 -11.09 -4.64 -2.19
N GLU A 66 -10.80 -5.66 -2.98
CA GLU A 66 -11.32 -7.00 -2.75
C GLU A 66 -10.89 -7.55 -1.40
N LEU A 67 -9.64 -7.33 -1.03
CA LEU A 67 -9.10 -7.81 0.24
C LEU A 67 -9.78 -7.12 1.42
N ALA A 68 -9.91 -5.80 1.38
CA ALA A 68 -10.57 -5.06 2.45
C ALA A 68 -12.01 -5.56 2.65
N GLU A 69 -12.73 -5.75 1.56
CA GLU A 69 -14.11 -6.24 1.62
C GLU A 69 -14.17 -7.68 2.11
N ALA A 70 -13.24 -8.54 1.72
CA ALA A 70 -13.16 -9.91 2.19
C ALA A 70 -12.93 -9.97 3.71
N TRP A 71 -12.21 -9.01 4.25
CA TRP A 71 -11.98 -8.90 5.69
C TRP A 71 -13.12 -8.20 6.43
N GLY A 72 -14.19 -7.81 5.72
CA GLY A 72 -15.38 -7.23 6.33
C GLY A 72 -15.40 -5.72 6.43
N PHE A 73 -14.48 -5.04 5.76
CA PHE A 73 -14.40 -3.58 5.79
C PHE A 73 -15.06 -2.96 4.57
N THR A 74 -15.57 -1.75 4.75
CA THR A 74 -16.09 -0.94 3.65
C THR A 74 -15.02 0.08 3.27
N VAL A 75 -14.66 0.12 2.00
CA VAL A 75 -13.67 1.06 1.52
C VAL A 75 -14.22 2.47 1.55
N ARG A 76 -13.52 3.38 2.24
CA ARG A 76 -13.91 4.80 2.34
C ARG A 76 -13.09 5.67 1.43
N THR A 77 -11.80 5.42 1.38
CA THR A 77 -10.89 6.15 0.50
C THR A 77 -9.74 5.26 0.12
N MET A 78 -9.28 5.40 -1.10
CA MET A 78 -8.13 4.65 -1.60
C MET A 78 -6.82 5.42 -1.44
N LYS A 79 -6.84 6.59 -0.84
CA LYS A 79 -5.65 7.43 -0.76
C LYS A 79 -5.60 8.19 0.55
N GLY A 80 -5.31 7.46 1.62
CA GLY A 80 -5.05 8.10 2.92
C GLY A 80 -3.69 8.78 2.95
N PHE A 81 -2.66 8.03 2.55
CA PHE A 81 -1.28 8.53 2.42
C PHE A 81 -0.71 8.04 1.11
N THR A 82 0.25 8.79 0.58
CA THR A 82 1.00 8.37 -0.59
C THR A 82 2.48 8.39 -0.26
N TRP A 83 3.13 7.23 -0.39
CA TRP A 83 4.57 7.13 -0.25
C TRP A 83 5.18 7.12 -1.64
N VAL A 84 5.76 8.23 -2.04
CA VAL A 84 6.39 8.36 -3.35
C VAL A 84 7.84 7.91 -3.22
N LYS A 85 8.20 6.90 -4.00
CA LYS A 85 9.58 6.42 -4.05
C LYS A 85 10.32 7.21 -5.11
N LEU A 86 11.44 7.80 -4.70
CA LEU A 86 12.27 8.61 -5.58
C LEU A 86 13.47 7.79 -6.04
N ASN A 87 13.89 8.03 -7.28
CA ASN A 87 15.10 7.39 -7.77
C ASN A 87 16.33 8.16 -7.30
N GLN A 88 17.51 7.62 -7.60
CA GLN A 88 18.77 8.11 -7.06
C GLN A 88 19.04 9.60 -7.33
N ASN A 89 18.61 10.11 -8.46
CA ASN A 89 18.89 11.51 -8.86
C ASN A 89 17.71 12.45 -8.66
N ALA A 90 16.64 11.98 -8.03
CA ALA A 90 15.42 12.77 -7.92
C ALA A 90 15.62 14.05 -7.12
N GLU A 91 16.38 13.99 -6.03
CA GLU A 91 16.63 15.18 -5.20
C GLU A 91 17.28 16.31 -6.01
N LEU A 92 18.29 15.99 -6.80
CA LEU A 92 18.96 16.99 -7.63
C LEU A 92 18.00 17.59 -8.66
N ARG A 93 17.19 16.77 -9.29
CA ARG A 93 16.23 17.25 -10.29
C ARG A 93 15.14 18.13 -9.67
N ILE A 94 14.66 17.74 -8.51
CA ILE A 94 13.64 18.51 -7.79
C ILE A 94 14.20 19.87 -7.38
N ASN A 95 15.39 19.88 -6.78
CA ASN A 95 16.02 21.12 -6.33
C ASN A 95 16.31 22.06 -7.50
N LYS A 96 16.74 21.50 -8.65
CA LYS A 96 16.98 22.29 -9.83
C LYS A 96 15.68 22.93 -10.35
N ALA A 97 14.63 22.17 -10.44
CA ALA A 97 13.34 22.67 -10.91
C ALA A 97 12.77 23.75 -10.00
N LEU A 98 12.93 23.60 -8.68
CA LEU A 98 12.50 24.61 -7.73
C LEU A 98 13.32 25.90 -7.88
N ALA A 99 14.65 25.76 -8.06
CA ALA A 99 15.53 26.91 -8.22
C ALA A 99 15.26 27.68 -9.53
N GLU A 100 14.87 26.98 -10.58
CA GLU A 100 14.57 27.57 -11.88
C GLU A 100 13.14 28.07 -11.99
N GLY A 101 12.31 27.87 -10.96
CA GLY A 101 10.93 28.34 -10.96
C GLY A 101 9.98 27.49 -11.82
N GLU A 102 10.41 26.32 -12.26
CA GLU A 102 9.57 25.42 -13.06
C GLU A 102 8.42 24.82 -12.25
N VAL A 103 8.64 24.64 -10.95
CA VAL A 103 7.62 24.12 -10.02
C VAL A 103 7.66 24.97 -8.75
N THR A 104 6.56 25.03 -8.03
CA THR A 104 6.48 25.85 -6.81
C THR A 104 6.66 25.03 -5.56
N ASP A 105 6.38 23.73 -5.61
CA ASP A 105 6.56 22.84 -4.47
C ASP A 105 6.75 21.40 -4.95
N PHE A 106 6.96 20.53 -3.96
CA PHE A 106 7.21 19.11 -4.22
C PHE A 106 6.02 18.42 -4.93
N TYR A 107 4.81 18.86 -4.63
CA TYR A 107 3.62 18.22 -5.21
C TYR A 107 3.50 18.44 -6.71
N ASP A 108 4.14 19.46 -7.25
CA ASP A 108 4.13 19.70 -8.70
C ASP A 108 4.85 18.59 -9.46
N PHE A 109 5.67 17.80 -8.77
CA PHE A 109 6.33 16.63 -9.36
C PHE A 109 5.46 15.38 -9.38
N LEU A 110 4.46 15.33 -8.56
CA LEU A 110 3.64 14.14 -8.39
C LEU A 110 2.45 14.16 -9.33
#